data_c15a4d56832e8de56d677e2117a85aa8
#
_entry.id   c15a4d56832e8de56d677e2117a85aa8
#
_cell.length_a   1.000
_cell.length_b   1.000
_cell.length_c   1.000
_cell.angle_alpha   90.00
_cell.angle_beta   90.00
_cell.angle_gamma   90.00
#
_symmetry.space_group_name_H-M   'P 1'
#
loop_
_entity.id
_entity.type
_entity.pdbx_description
1 polymer ?
#
loop_
_entity_poly.entity_id
_entity_poly.type
_entity_poly.pdbx_seq_one_letter_code
_entity_poly.pdbx_strand_id
1 'polypeptide(L)'
;EDGEWMGIYLKDGHFYESPIHTVHSLEAVGAGDAFAGALIHSLVHQFSPQKLIDFSITASVMKLMIQHDFNLVSEEEILHIMKTGETNVIR
;
A
#
# COMPACT_ATOMS: atom_id res chain seq x y z
N GLU A 1 14.65 1.75 12.72
CA GLU A 1 15.20 2.49 11.62
C GLU A 1 14.09 3.01 10.74
N ASP A 2 14.10 4.28 10.41
CA ASP A 2 13.04 4.91 9.65
C ASP A 2 13.34 4.93 8.17
N GLY A 3 12.31 4.92 7.40
CA GLY A 3 12.45 5.00 5.95
C GLY A 3 11.21 5.55 5.31
N GLU A 4 11.29 5.83 4.04
CA GLU A 4 10.16 6.33 3.26
C GLU A 4 9.79 5.31 2.21
N TRP A 5 8.50 5.21 1.96
CA TRP A 5 7.98 4.19 1.07
C TRP A 5 6.96 4.83 0.16
N MET A 6 7.15 4.68 -1.14
CA MET A 6 6.19 5.21 -2.10
C MET A 6 6.28 4.39 -3.37
N GLY A 7 5.34 4.58 -4.27
CA GLY A 7 5.35 3.87 -5.54
C GLY A 7 4.96 4.76 -6.69
N ILE A 8 5.33 4.33 -7.87
CA ILE A 8 5.02 5.03 -9.10
C ILE A 8 4.44 4.03 -10.08
N TYR A 9 3.40 4.44 -10.77
CA TYR A 9 2.75 3.61 -11.78
C TYR A 9 2.73 4.39 -13.09
N LEU A 10 3.21 3.77 -14.14
CA LEU A 10 3.22 4.40 -15.45
C LEU A 10 2.19 3.72 -16.33
N LYS A 11 1.30 4.49 -16.89
CA LYS A 11 0.30 3.96 -17.79
C LYS A 11 -0.02 4.99 -18.87
N ASP A 12 0.03 4.57 -20.10
CA ASP A 12 -0.31 5.42 -21.26
C ASP A 12 0.48 6.73 -21.25
N GLY A 13 1.73 6.65 -20.87
CA GLY A 13 2.60 7.83 -20.88
C GLY A 13 2.42 8.75 -19.70
N HIS A 14 1.59 8.38 -18.72
CA HIS A 14 1.38 9.21 -17.54
C HIS A 14 1.91 8.51 -16.30
N PHE A 15 2.50 9.29 -15.40
CA PHE A 15 2.99 8.76 -14.14
C PHE A 15 1.98 9.05 -13.05
N TYR A 16 1.77 8.07 -12.17
CA TYR A 16 0.89 8.23 -11.04
C TYR A 16 1.71 7.86 -9.81
N GLU A 17 1.80 8.77 -8.87
CA GLU A 17 2.63 8.56 -7.69
C GLU A 17 1.77 8.42 -6.46
N SER A 18 2.13 7.48 -5.59
CA SER A 18 1.45 7.38 -4.31
C SER A 18 2.02 8.44 -3.38
N PRO A 19 1.31 8.76 -2.29
CA PRO A 19 1.91 9.59 -1.26
C PRO A 19 3.12 8.89 -0.67
N ILE A 20 3.98 9.65 -0.03
CA ILE A 20 5.13 9.08 0.64
C ILE A 20 4.72 8.72 2.06
N HIS A 21 4.96 7.48 2.43
CA HIS A 21 4.65 7.01 3.78
C HIS A 21 5.96 6.85 4.54
N THR A 22 5.99 7.34 5.75
CA THR A 22 7.14 7.16 6.61
C THR A 22 6.92 5.92 7.45
N VAL A 23 7.84 4.99 7.40
CA VAL A 23 7.72 3.76 8.16
C VAL A 23 8.89 3.65 9.13
N HIS A 24 8.63 3.06 10.29
CA HIS A 24 9.64 2.97 11.32
C HIS A 24 10.31 1.62 11.39
N SER A 25 9.95 0.71 10.56
CA SER A 25 10.61 -0.57 10.49
C SER A 25 10.78 -0.94 9.04
N LEU A 26 11.96 -1.30 8.68
CA LEU A 26 12.22 -1.63 7.29
C LEU A 26 12.38 -3.12 7.06
N GLU A 27 11.84 -3.92 7.97
CA GLU A 27 11.80 -5.32 7.71
C GLU A 27 10.73 -5.57 6.69
N ALA A 28 11.12 -5.73 5.48
CA ALA A 28 10.18 -5.77 4.39
C ALA A 28 9.66 -7.16 4.05
N VAL A 29 9.71 -8.07 5.00
CA VAL A 29 9.24 -9.41 4.74
C VAL A 29 7.75 -9.38 4.46
N GLY A 30 7.35 -9.83 3.32
CA GLY A 30 5.95 -9.87 2.95
C GLY A 30 5.41 -8.60 2.35
N ALA A 31 6.16 -7.49 2.41
CA ALA A 31 5.66 -6.25 1.85
C ALA A 31 5.53 -6.33 0.33
N GLY A 32 6.47 -7.03 -0.32
CA GLY A 32 6.40 -7.22 -1.76
C GLY A 32 5.22 -8.07 -2.16
N ASP A 33 4.92 -9.11 -1.37
CA ASP A 33 3.78 -9.96 -1.65
C ASP A 33 2.47 -9.20 -1.43
N ALA A 34 2.41 -8.35 -0.40
CA ALA A 34 1.23 -7.54 -0.15
C ALA A 34 1.01 -6.55 -1.28
N PHE A 35 2.09 -5.95 -1.78
CA PHE A 35 2.00 -5.04 -2.91
C PHE A 35 1.48 -5.78 -4.14
N ALA A 36 2.05 -6.95 -4.44
CA ALA A 36 1.66 -7.70 -5.63
C ALA A 36 0.20 -8.13 -5.55
N GLY A 37 -0.24 -8.60 -4.38
CA GLY A 37 -1.61 -9.01 -4.20
C GLY A 37 -2.58 -7.86 -4.38
N ALA A 38 -2.23 -6.70 -3.82
CA ALA A 38 -3.08 -5.52 -3.94
C ALA A 38 -3.10 -5.01 -5.36
N LEU A 39 -1.99 -5.12 -6.07
CA LEU A 39 -1.92 -4.71 -7.46
C LEU A 39 -2.87 -5.57 -8.32
N ILE A 40 -2.82 -6.88 -8.12
CA ILE A 40 -3.69 -7.78 -8.85
C ILE A 40 -5.15 -7.49 -8.53
N HIS A 41 -5.46 -7.28 -7.25
CA HIS A 41 -6.81 -6.95 -6.83
C HIS A 41 -7.28 -5.67 -7.54
N SER A 42 -6.41 -4.67 -7.60
CA SER A 42 -6.75 -3.40 -8.23
C SER A 42 -7.00 -3.55 -9.72
N LEU A 43 -6.22 -4.39 -10.38
CA LEU A 43 -6.40 -4.61 -11.80
C LEU A 43 -7.69 -5.37 -12.08
N VAL A 44 -7.99 -6.37 -11.27
CA VAL A 44 -9.20 -7.15 -11.44
C VAL A 44 -10.44 -6.28 -11.22
N HIS A 45 -10.38 -5.38 -10.25
CA HIS A 45 -11.51 -4.52 -9.94
C HIS A 45 -11.49 -3.20 -10.72
N GLN A 46 -10.56 -3.09 -11.64
CA GLN A 46 -10.48 -1.94 -12.54
C GLN A 46 -10.39 -0.60 -11.81
N PHE A 47 -9.57 -0.54 -10.80
CA PHE A 47 -9.31 0.71 -10.09
C PHE A 47 -8.67 1.70 -11.06
N SER A 48 -8.92 2.99 -10.85
CA SER A 48 -8.23 4.01 -11.62
C SER A 48 -6.73 3.93 -11.33
N PRO A 49 -5.89 4.45 -12.23
CA PRO A 49 -4.45 4.34 -12.02
C PRO A 49 -3.97 4.95 -10.71
N GLN A 50 -4.52 6.10 -10.32
CA GLN A 50 -4.11 6.72 -9.07
C GLN A 50 -4.55 5.86 -7.88
N LYS A 51 -5.77 5.36 -7.91
CA LYS A 51 -6.27 4.50 -6.84
C LYS A 51 -5.47 3.21 -6.76
N LEU A 52 -5.09 2.68 -7.94
CA LEU A 52 -4.32 1.44 -8.00
C LEU A 52 -2.99 1.61 -7.26
N ILE A 53 -2.25 2.67 -7.55
CA ILE A 53 -0.93 2.81 -6.93
C ILE A 53 -1.06 3.17 -5.45
N ASP A 54 -2.03 3.98 -5.10
CA ASP A 54 -2.24 4.34 -3.70
C ASP A 54 -2.64 3.12 -2.89
N PHE A 55 -3.54 2.31 -3.42
CA PHE A 55 -4.01 1.12 -2.73
C PHE A 55 -2.87 0.10 -2.57
N SER A 56 -2.11 -0.11 -3.63
CA SER A 56 -1.05 -1.11 -3.60
C SER A 56 0.08 -0.72 -2.66
N ILE A 57 0.44 0.54 -2.66
CA ILE A 57 1.50 1.01 -1.76
C ILE A 57 1.00 1.01 -0.32
N THR A 58 -0.26 1.41 -0.10
CA THR A 58 -0.80 1.41 1.25
C THR A 58 -0.83 -0.02 1.81
N ALA A 59 -1.17 -0.99 0.98
CA ALA A 59 -1.18 -2.39 1.41
C ALA A 59 0.21 -2.83 1.84
N SER A 60 1.24 -2.45 1.10
CA SER A 60 2.59 -2.85 1.45
C SER A 60 3.05 -2.15 2.74
N VAL A 61 2.66 -0.90 2.93
CA VAL A 61 2.99 -0.16 4.15
C VAL A 61 2.32 -0.81 5.35
N MET A 62 1.06 -1.21 5.20
CA MET A 62 0.35 -1.88 6.30
C MET A 62 1.03 -3.17 6.67
N LYS A 63 1.54 -3.90 5.70
CA LYS A 63 2.25 -5.13 6.00
C LYS A 63 3.53 -4.85 6.77
N LEU A 64 4.21 -3.76 6.44
CA LEU A 64 5.40 -3.38 7.18
C LEU A 64 5.06 -3.01 8.62
N MET A 65 3.90 -2.37 8.84
CA MET A 65 3.51 -1.93 10.16
C MET A 65 3.04 -3.07 11.03
N ILE A 66 2.40 -4.05 10.42
CA ILE A 66 1.83 -5.11 11.15
C ILE A 66 2.71 -6.27 11.17
N GLN A 67 3.73 -6.32 11.35
CA GLN A 67 4.63 -7.22 11.31
C GLN A 67 4.33 -8.61 11.47
N HIS A 68 3.55 -9.09 12.19
CA HIS A 68 3.41 -10.45 12.25
C HIS A 68 2.21 -10.98 11.87
N ASP A 69 1.46 -10.47 11.46
CA ASP A 69 0.34 -11.06 11.26
C ASP A 69 -0.25 -11.04 10.25
N PHE A 70 -0.42 -11.02 9.66
CA PHE A 70 -0.97 -11.29 8.92
C PHE A 70 -1.86 -10.97 8.43
N ASN A 71 -2.14 -10.42 8.10
CA ASN A 71 -2.71 -10.76 7.45
C ASN A 71 -3.73 -10.50 6.84
N LEU A 72 -4.48 -10.37 7.10
CA LEU A 72 -5.60 -10.22 6.50
C LEU A 72 -6.05 -8.87 6.56
N VAL A 73 -5.66 -8.01 5.69
CA VAL A 73 -6.06 -6.63 5.64
C VAL A 73 -7.14 -6.52 4.59
N SER A 74 -8.29 -6.02 4.95
CA SER A 74 -9.41 -5.91 4.01
C SER A 74 -9.26 -4.70 3.11
N GLU A 75 -9.96 -4.72 2.00
CA GLU A 75 -9.97 -3.57 1.10
C GLU A 75 -10.46 -2.33 1.83
N GLU A 76 -11.44 -2.48 2.71
CA GLU A 76 -11.98 -1.35 3.43
C GLU A 76 -10.95 -0.70 4.34
N GLU A 77 -10.13 -1.52 4.98
CA GLU A 77 -9.09 -0.98 5.86
C GLU A 77 -8.04 -0.23 5.06
N ILE A 78 -7.65 -0.74 3.92
CA ILE A 78 -6.69 -0.08 3.08
C ILE A 78 -7.24 1.26 2.60
N LEU A 79 -8.49 1.25 2.15
CA LEU A 79 -9.11 2.46 1.64
C LEU A 79 -9.27 3.50 2.73
N HIS A 80 -9.55 3.05 3.95
CA HIS A 80 -9.65 3.96 5.08
C HIS A 80 -8.33 4.67 5.32
N ILE A 81 -7.23 3.93 5.30
CA ILE A 81 -5.92 4.53 5.51
C ILE A 81 -5.54 5.47 4.39
N MET A 82 -5.87 5.11 3.15
CA MET A 82 -5.62 5.99 2.02
C MET A 82 -6.32 7.33 2.22
N LYS A 83 -7.56 7.25 2.74
CA LYS A 83 -8.36 8.43 2.89
C LYS A 83 -7.90 9.30 4.04
N THR A 84 -7.53 8.71 5.15
CA THR A 84 -7.17 9.47 6.34
C THR A 84 -5.67 9.73 6.44
N GLY A 85 -4.88 8.92 5.79
CA GLY A 85 -3.44 9.05 5.89
C GLY A 85 -2.87 8.53 7.18
N GLU A 86 -3.67 7.79 7.96
CA GLU A 86 -3.20 7.29 9.23
C GLU A 86 -2.97 5.82 9.19
N THR A 87 -1.74 5.41 9.29
CA THR A 87 -1.41 4.01 9.24
C THR A 87 -1.35 3.37 10.61
N ASN A 88 -1.33 4.17 11.66
CA ASN A 88 -1.24 3.60 12.99
C ASN A 88 -2.59 3.23 13.55
N VAL A 89 -3.65 3.37 12.78
CA VAL A 89 -4.94 2.98 13.22
C VAL A 89 -5.07 1.51 13.26
N ILE A 90 -4.23 0.80 12.58
CA ILE A 90 -4.31 -0.60 12.54
C ILE A 90 -3.70 -1.17 13.73
N ARG A 91 -4.41 -1.70 14.54
CA ARG A 91 -3.82 -2.22 15.66
C ARG A 91 -4.37 -3.48 16.02
#